data_270d265a90a7893d0c3f917fe38b48c9
#
_entry.id   270d265a90a7893d0c3f917fe38b48c9
#
_cell.length_a   1.000
_cell.length_b   1.000
_cell.length_c   1.000
_cell.angle_alpha   90.00
_cell.angle_beta   90.00
_cell.angle_gamma   90.00
#
_symmetry.space_group_name_H-M   'P 1'
#
loop_
_entity.id
_entity.type
_entity.pdbx_description
1 polymer ?
#
loop_
_entity_poly.entity_id
_entity_poly.type
_entity_poly.pdbx_seq_one_letter_code
_entity_poly.pdbx_strand_id
1 'polypeptide(L)'
;MIISVVSLFYFIYNNNLTIFRVFLIGCSYSFGQLFLGLYWISFAFEFTVSLGIWVGLIAVLCLAIVMSIFTGIFCALSKYLKDLWRLNVFGYALLLSSLLSVGEYLRGNLFGGFPWNTLGYIWSQSYVLMHPV
;
A
#
# COMPACT_ATOMS: atom_id res chain seq x y z
N MET A 1 -6.27 9.98 -0.80
CA MET A 1 -5.48 8.97 -0.07
C MET A 1 -6.02 8.67 1.33
N ILE A 2 -6.23 9.65 2.22
CA ILE A 2 -6.82 9.42 3.56
C ILE A 2 -8.19 8.71 3.45
N ILE A 3 -9.06 9.23 2.58
CA ILE A 3 -10.40 8.64 2.34
C ILE A 3 -10.29 7.17 1.92
N SER A 4 -9.34 6.83 1.08
CA SER A 4 -9.17 5.45 0.60
C SER A 4 -8.68 4.50 1.69
N VAL A 5 -7.82 4.96 2.61
CA VAL A 5 -7.39 4.18 3.79
C VAL A 5 -8.57 3.98 4.76
N VAL A 6 -9.35 5.04 5.00
CA VAL A 6 -10.55 4.96 5.85
C VAL A 6 -11.58 4.02 5.25
N SER A 7 -11.78 4.07 3.92
CA SER A 7 -12.68 3.15 3.22
C SER A 7 -12.22 1.69 3.33
N LEU A 8 -10.92 1.44 3.18
CA LEU A 8 -10.33 0.12 3.36
C LEU A 8 -10.57 -0.40 4.78
N PHE A 9 -10.31 0.42 5.81
CA PHE A 9 -10.56 0.09 7.21
C PHE A 9 -12.04 -0.26 7.45
N TYR A 10 -12.95 0.64 7.03
CA TYR A 10 -14.38 0.47 7.22
C TYR A 10 -14.90 -0.81 6.55
N PHE A 11 -14.42 -1.08 5.34
CA PHE A 11 -14.84 -2.25 4.57
C PHE A 11 -14.38 -3.56 5.23
N ILE A 12 -13.14 -3.62 5.72
CA ILE A 12 -12.62 -4.81 6.40
C ILE A 12 -13.27 -4.99 7.77
N TYR A 13 -13.53 -3.90 8.48
CA TYR A 13 -14.09 -3.96 9.82
C TYR A 13 -15.54 -4.45 9.85
N ASN A 14 -16.39 -3.91 8.98
CA ASN A 14 -17.84 -4.13 9.01
C ASN A 14 -18.28 -5.42 8.30
N ASN A 15 -17.46 -5.98 7.43
CA ASN A 15 -17.82 -7.19 6.71
C ASN A 15 -17.18 -8.43 7.36
N ASN A 16 -17.97 -9.50 7.51
CA ASN A 16 -17.47 -10.80 7.95
C ASN A 16 -16.72 -11.50 6.81
N LEU A 17 -15.56 -10.95 6.46
CA LEU A 17 -14.72 -11.44 5.38
C LEU A 17 -13.80 -12.55 5.85
N THR A 18 -13.52 -13.51 4.97
CA THR A 18 -12.46 -14.48 5.19
C THR A 18 -11.09 -13.79 5.07
N ILE A 19 -10.08 -14.34 5.75
CA ILE A 19 -8.70 -13.82 5.72
C ILE A 19 -8.21 -13.69 4.27
N PHE A 20 -8.51 -14.67 3.41
CA PHE A 20 -8.12 -14.64 1.99
C PHE A 20 -8.77 -13.49 1.21
N ARG A 21 -10.06 -13.19 1.47
CA ARG A 21 -10.72 -12.03 0.85
C ARG A 21 -10.10 -10.71 1.31
N VAL A 22 -9.75 -10.60 2.58
CA VAL A 22 -9.06 -9.42 3.12
C VAL A 22 -7.68 -9.26 2.48
N PHE A 23 -6.95 -10.35 2.28
CA PHE A 23 -5.69 -10.35 1.52
C PHE A 23 -5.88 -9.77 0.11
N LEU A 24 -6.85 -10.28 -0.65
CA LEU A 24 -7.13 -9.82 -2.01
C LEU A 24 -7.54 -8.34 -2.05
N ILE A 25 -8.34 -7.88 -1.09
CA ILE A 25 -8.74 -6.47 -0.97
C ILE A 25 -7.53 -5.59 -0.69
N GLY A 26 -6.64 -6.00 0.23
CA GLY A 26 -5.39 -5.29 0.52
C GLY A 26 -4.47 -5.22 -0.71
N CYS A 27 -4.34 -6.33 -1.45
CA CYS A 27 -3.60 -6.35 -2.72
C CYS A 27 -4.21 -5.40 -3.75
N SER A 28 -5.53 -5.47 -3.98
CA SER A 28 -6.21 -4.62 -4.97
C SER A 28 -6.10 -3.14 -4.62
N TYR A 29 -6.24 -2.80 -3.34
CA TYR A 29 -6.07 -1.45 -2.84
C TYR A 29 -4.67 -0.91 -3.14
N SER A 30 -3.65 -1.65 -2.73
CA SER A 30 -2.24 -1.26 -2.91
C SER A 30 -1.82 -1.26 -4.37
N PHE A 31 -2.30 -2.24 -5.15
CA PHE A 31 -2.06 -2.29 -6.59
C PHE A 31 -2.54 -1.01 -7.28
N GLY A 32 -3.79 -0.60 -7.04
CA GLY A 32 -4.34 0.63 -7.62
C GLY A 32 -3.54 1.86 -7.22
N GLN A 33 -3.16 1.97 -5.95
CA GLN A 33 -2.36 3.09 -5.44
C GLN A 33 -0.97 3.13 -6.08
N LEU A 34 -0.28 1.98 -6.15
CA LEU A 34 1.07 1.90 -6.71
C LEU A 34 1.07 2.08 -8.22
N PHE A 35 0.16 1.45 -8.93
CA PHE A 35 0.06 1.58 -10.38
C PHE A 35 -0.19 3.02 -10.80
N LEU A 36 -1.17 3.70 -10.16
CA LEU A 36 -1.47 5.11 -10.44
C LEU A 36 -0.34 6.05 -9.98
N GLY A 37 0.36 5.72 -8.90
CA GLY A 37 1.45 6.53 -8.40
C GLY A 37 2.77 6.38 -9.17
N LEU A 38 2.97 5.26 -9.84
CA LEU A 38 4.23 4.93 -10.50
C LEU A 38 4.14 4.90 -12.04
N TYR A 39 2.95 5.12 -12.63
CA TYR A 39 2.76 5.04 -14.09
C TYR A 39 3.71 5.97 -14.87
N TRP A 40 4.09 7.10 -14.29
CA TRP A 40 5.02 8.06 -14.89
C TRP A 40 6.40 7.46 -15.19
N ILE A 41 6.80 6.41 -14.47
CA ILE A 41 8.07 5.71 -14.71
C ILE A 41 8.08 5.08 -16.11
N SER A 42 6.90 4.69 -16.65
CA SER A 42 6.81 4.12 -17.99
C SER A 42 7.35 5.06 -19.08
N PHE A 43 7.21 6.38 -18.89
CA PHE A 43 7.76 7.38 -19.84
C PHE A 43 9.28 7.42 -19.85
N ALA A 44 9.94 7.05 -18.77
CA ALA A 44 11.40 6.98 -18.75
C ALA A 44 11.96 5.93 -19.73
N PHE A 45 11.20 4.89 -20.05
CA PHE A 45 11.59 3.85 -21.00
C PHE A 45 11.44 4.29 -22.46
N GLU A 46 10.67 5.32 -22.75
CA GLU A 46 10.46 5.83 -24.11
C GLU A 46 11.78 6.29 -24.76
N PHE A 47 12.72 6.78 -23.96
CA PHE A 47 14.03 7.26 -24.43
C PHE A 47 15.06 6.16 -24.59
N THR A 48 14.83 4.95 -24.12
CA THR A 48 15.85 3.89 -24.04
C THR A 48 15.59 2.71 -24.97
N VAL A 49 14.35 2.45 -25.37
CA VAL A 49 13.97 1.26 -26.15
C VAL A 49 12.92 1.62 -27.20
N SER A 50 12.97 1.01 -28.39
CA SER A 50 12.04 1.27 -29.50
C SER A 50 10.56 0.97 -29.20
N LEU A 51 10.27 0.10 -28.23
CA LEU A 51 8.93 -0.19 -27.68
C LEU A 51 8.76 0.40 -26.28
N GLY A 52 9.50 1.45 -25.94
CA GLY A 52 9.78 1.93 -24.61
C GLY A 52 8.57 2.04 -23.67
N ILE A 53 7.51 2.72 -24.09
CA ILE A 53 6.34 2.96 -23.23
C ILE A 53 5.62 1.66 -22.84
N TRP A 54 5.50 0.70 -23.76
CA TRP A 54 4.82 -0.58 -23.47
C TRP A 54 5.65 -1.44 -22.53
N VAL A 55 6.96 -1.48 -22.72
CA VAL A 55 7.88 -2.18 -21.81
C VAL A 55 7.83 -1.53 -20.44
N GLY A 56 7.83 -0.21 -20.37
CA GLY A 56 7.68 0.56 -19.12
C GLY A 56 6.37 0.27 -18.40
N LEU A 57 5.23 0.23 -19.10
CA LEU A 57 3.94 -0.09 -18.53
C LEU A 57 3.90 -1.52 -17.96
N ILE A 58 4.45 -2.50 -18.68
CA ILE A 58 4.53 -3.89 -18.19
C ILE A 58 5.42 -3.94 -16.95
N ALA A 59 6.55 -3.27 -16.94
CA ALA A 59 7.46 -3.22 -15.79
C ALA A 59 6.77 -2.61 -14.55
N VAL A 60 6.07 -1.48 -14.71
CA VAL A 60 5.32 -0.84 -13.63
C VAL A 60 4.18 -1.73 -13.13
N LEU A 61 3.48 -2.42 -14.05
CA LEU A 61 2.42 -3.36 -13.69
C LEU A 61 2.96 -4.53 -12.86
N CYS A 62 4.03 -5.17 -13.31
CA CYS A 62 4.67 -6.26 -12.57
C CYS A 62 5.16 -5.79 -11.19
N LEU A 63 5.80 -4.62 -11.13
CA LEU A 63 6.25 -4.03 -9.88
C LEU A 63 5.08 -3.77 -8.93
N ALA A 64 3.99 -3.17 -9.41
CA ALA A 64 2.80 -2.90 -8.60
C ALA A 64 2.16 -4.18 -8.07
N ILE A 65 2.10 -5.25 -8.87
CA ILE A 65 1.59 -6.56 -8.42
C ILE A 65 2.46 -7.10 -7.29
N VAL A 66 3.79 -7.18 -7.49
CA VAL A 66 4.70 -7.75 -6.47
C VAL A 66 4.64 -6.93 -5.19
N MET A 67 4.68 -5.60 -5.28
CA MET A 67 4.66 -4.72 -4.11
C MET A 67 3.29 -4.73 -3.39
N SER A 68 2.19 -4.95 -4.10
CA SER A 68 0.86 -5.02 -3.49
C SER A 68 0.68 -6.21 -2.55
N ILE A 69 1.44 -7.30 -2.75
CA ILE A 69 1.41 -8.48 -1.89
C ILE A 69 1.75 -8.13 -0.43
N PHE A 70 2.68 -7.20 -0.21
CA PHE A 70 3.02 -6.74 1.14
C PHE A 70 1.79 -6.20 1.87
N THR A 71 1.09 -5.25 1.26
CA THR A 71 -0.13 -4.68 1.84
C THR A 71 -1.21 -5.74 2.07
N GLY A 72 -1.37 -6.68 1.12
CA GLY A 72 -2.28 -7.81 1.27
C GLY A 72 -1.97 -8.67 2.50
N ILE A 73 -0.69 -9.02 2.70
CA ILE A 73 -0.25 -9.81 3.86
C ILE A 73 -0.57 -9.08 5.17
N PHE A 74 -0.25 -7.78 5.27
CA PHE A 74 -0.50 -7.02 6.48
C PHE A 74 -1.98 -6.79 6.76
N CYS A 75 -2.81 -6.62 5.72
CA CYS A 75 -4.26 -6.59 5.85
C CYS A 75 -4.81 -7.94 6.35
N ALA A 76 -4.35 -9.06 5.80
CA ALA A 76 -4.74 -10.40 6.24
C ALA A 76 -4.33 -10.67 7.69
N LEU A 77 -3.10 -10.28 8.06
CA LEU A 77 -2.59 -10.39 9.42
C LEU A 77 -3.42 -9.54 10.40
N SER A 78 -3.79 -8.31 10.00
CA SER A 78 -4.64 -7.45 10.82
C SER A 78 -6.00 -8.08 11.12
N LYS A 79 -6.60 -8.72 10.11
CA LYS A 79 -7.87 -9.44 10.27
C LYS A 79 -7.72 -10.63 11.21
N TYR A 80 -6.68 -11.42 11.04
CA TYR A 80 -6.39 -12.56 11.91
C TYR A 80 -6.24 -12.13 13.38
N LEU A 81 -5.44 -11.10 13.64
CA LEU A 81 -5.22 -10.58 14.99
C LEU A 81 -6.47 -9.90 15.58
N LYS A 82 -7.27 -9.22 14.74
CA LYS A 82 -8.58 -8.67 15.17
C LYS A 82 -9.48 -9.76 15.72
N ASP A 83 -9.57 -10.88 15.01
CA ASP A 83 -10.47 -11.98 15.40
C ASP A 83 -9.93 -12.70 16.64
N LEU A 84 -8.62 -12.89 16.73
CA LEU A 84 -7.95 -13.53 17.87
C LEU A 84 -8.11 -12.72 19.16
N TRP A 85 -7.88 -11.41 19.09
CA TRP A 85 -7.92 -10.51 20.26
C TRP A 85 -9.26 -9.84 20.48
N ARG A 86 -10.25 -10.12 19.63
CA ARG A 86 -11.61 -9.53 19.69
C ARG A 86 -11.57 -8.00 19.81
N LEU A 87 -10.74 -7.37 19.00
CA LEU A 87 -10.48 -5.94 19.08
C LEU A 87 -11.75 -5.11 18.74
N ASN A 88 -11.95 -4.06 19.52
CA ASN A 88 -12.93 -3.03 19.22
C ASN A 88 -12.48 -2.16 18.02
N VAL A 89 -13.33 -1.24 17.57
CA VAL A 89 -13.07 -0.34 16.42
C VAL A 89 -11.75 0.40 16.57
N PHE A 90 -11.51 0.99 17.73
CA PHE A 90 -10.31 1.79 17.99
C PHE A 90 -9.05 0.92 18.03
N GLY A 91 -9.07 -0.20 18.73
CA GLY A 91 -7.96 -1.14 18.79
C GLY A 91 -7.60 -1.69 17.41
N TYR A 92 -8.61 -1.99 16.59
CA TYR A 92 -8.37 -2.44 15.22
C TYR A 92 -7.80 -1.33 14.33
N ALA A 93 -8.24 -0.08 14.48
CA ALA A 93 -7.68 1.04 13.74
C ALA A 93 -6.18 1.23 14.05
N LEU A 94 -5.78 1.16 15.31
CA LEU A 94 -4.38 1.22 15.72
C LEU A 94 -3.57 0.04 15.18
N LEU A 95 -4.11 -1.17 15.26
CA LEU A 95 -3.45 -2.37 14.75
C LEU A 95 -3.23 -2.28 13.23
N LEU A 96 -4.28 -1.96 12.47
CA LEU A 96 -4.19 -1.88 11.00
C LEU A 96 -3.19 -0.81 10.56
N SER A 97 -3.25 0.39 11.15
CA SER A 97 -2.32 1.48 10.81
C SER A 97 -0.87 1.13 11.16
N SER A 98 -0.64 0.51 12.32
CA SER A 98 0.71 0.05 12.72
C SER A 98 1.25 -1.00 11.76
N LEU A 99 0.44 -2.00 11.39
CA LEU A 99 0.85 -3.06 10.47
C LEU A 99 1.10 -2.52 9.05
N LEU A 100 0.28 -1.59 8.56
CA LEU A 100 0.51 -0.95 7.27
C LEU A 100 1.82 -0.15 7.29
N SER A 101 2.11 0.59 8.36
CA SER A 101 3.37 1.33 8.51
C SER A 101 4.59 0.40 8.54
N VAL A 102 4.51 -0.72 9.28
CA VAL A 102 5.56 -1.75 9.26
C VAL A 102 5.72 -2.34 7.87
N GLY A 103 4.62 -2.61 7.17
CA GLY A 103 4.65 -3.12 5.80
C GLY A 103 5.33 -2.16 4.83
N GLU A 104 5.06 -0.86 4.93
CA GLU A 104 5.73 0.17 4.14
C GLU A 104 7.23 0.28 4.47
N TYR A 105 7.58 0.23 5.74
CA TYR A 105 8.97 0.24 6.18
C TYR A 105 9.75 -0.96 5.64
N LEU A 106 9.19 -2.17 5.76
CA LEU A 106 9.82 -3.38 5.23
C LEU A 106 9.95 -3.32 3.71
N ARG A 107 8.92 -2.89 3.01
CA ARG A 107 8.95 -2.70 1.55
C ARG A 107 10.07 -1.73 1.14
N GLY A 108 10.21 -0.62 1.86
CA GLY A 108 11.24 0.38 1.60
C GLY A 108 12.68 -0.12 1.83
N ASN A 109 12.87 -1.14 2.68
CA ASN A 109 14.22 -1.65 2.99
C ASN A 109 14.59 -2.93 2.23
N LEU A 110 13.62 -3.82 1.94
CA LEU A 110 13.90 -5.14 1.36
C LEU A 110 14.30 -5.11 -0.12
N PHE A 111 13.80 -4.19 -0.91
CA PHE A 111 14.02 -4.15 -2.37
C PHE A 111 14.97 -3.02 -2.79
N GLY A 112 16.11 -2.88 -2.12
CA GLY A 112 17.10 -1.87 -2.46
C GLY A 112 16.70 -0.44 -2.12
N GLY A 113 15.79 -0.28 -1.15
CA GLY A 113 15.35 1.04 -0.69
C GLY A 113 14.44 1.75 -1.69
N PHE A 114 13.36 1.09 -2.13
CA PHE A 114 12.34 1.71 -2.98
C PHE A 114 11.21 2.35 -2.14
N PRO A 115 11.45 3.50 -1.51
CA PRO A 115 10.51 4.14 -0.59
C PRO A 115 9.43 4.95 -1.30
N TRP A 116 9.37 4.91 -2.64
CA TRP A 116 8.50 5.76 -3.42
C TRP A 116 7.02 5.41 -3.19
N ASN A 117 6.20 6.45 -3.22
CA ASN A 117 4.75 6.37 -3.07
C ASN A 117 4.30 5.76 -1.72
N THR A 118 5.04 6.04 -0.62
CA THR A 118 4.60 5.70 0.72
C THR A 118 3.46 6.61 1.17
N LEU A 119 2.62 6.11 2.08
CA LEU A 119 1.50 6.90 2.65
C LEU A 119 1.99 8.20 3.31
N GLY A 120 3.22 8.22 3.82
CA GLY A 120 3.83 9.40 4.44
C GLY A 120 4.01 10.59 3.50
N TYR A 121 4.15 10.38 2.19
CA TYR A 121 4.30 11.48 1.23
C TYR A 121 3.07 12.39 1.11
N ILE A 122 1.91 11.99 1.62
CA ILE A 122 0.74 12.88 1.71
C ILE A 122 1.08 14.18 2.46
N TRP A 123 1.96 14.08 3.44
CA TRP A 123 2.35 15.18 4.30
C TRP A 123 3.55 15.98 3.77
N SER A 124 4.18 15.54 2.67
CA SER A 124 5.39 16.17 2.12
C SER A 124 5.17 17.63 1.67
N GLN A 125 3.94 18.02 1.39
CA GLN A 125 3.59 19.40 1.03
C GLN A 125 3.38 20.30 2.26
N SER A 126 3.33 19.74 3.47
CA SER A 126 3.17 20.48 4.70
C SER A 126 4.51 20.65 5.39
N TYR A 127 5.10 21.86 5.25
CA TYR A 127 6.38 22.21 5.88
C TYR A 127 6.40 21.96 7.39
N VAL A 128 5.28 22.25 8.06
CA VAL A 128 5.11 22.10 9.52
C VAL A 128 5.19 20.64 9.98
N LEU A 129 4.76 19.70 9.13
CA LEU A 129 4.71 18.27 9.49
C LEU A 129 5.99 17.51 9.11
N MET A 130 6.79 18.06 8.19
CA MET A 130 8.03 17.45 7.73
C MET A 130 9.27 17.90 8.50
N HIS A 131 9.21 19.04 9.17
CA HIS A 131 10.28 19.57 9.99
C HIS A 131 9.81 19.67 11.45
N PRO A 132 9.92 18.58 12.23
CA PRO A 132 9.80 18.70 13.68
C PRO A 132 10.98 19.58 14.16
N VAL A 133 10.65 20.65 14.87
CA VAL A 133 11.58 21.60 15.48
C VAL A 133 12.49 20.89 16.48
#